data_70ce4a8502257cea6c8af48b2a67f1db
#
_entry.id   70ce4a8502257cea6c8af48b2a67f1db
#
_cell.length_a   1.000
_cell.length_b   1.000
_cell.length_c   1.000
_cell.angle_alpha   90.00
_cell.angle_beta   90.00
_cell.angle_gamma   90.00
#
_symmetry.space_group_name_H-M   'P 1'
#
loop_
_entity.id
_entity.type
_entity.pdbx_description
1 polymer ?
#
loop_
_entity_poly.entity_id
_entity_poly.type
_entity_poly.pdbx_seq_one_letter_code
_entity_poly.pdbx_strand_id
1 'polypeptide(L)'
;FPDAKAEKRFGRKQSAEFAGEAEGFLALEEDSLMDFCDIDFRGMHLSEQEVIHLFYDKFYDTPILKRMDAVMEYFIDAYETLRGRDIEEEDRELLQKKFDRMYVEKDIYEIYNRLLEYCGQEPLSKIPYERRKIPYEDVFPMLYLKYRLTGESVHKNIKHLVIDEMQDYSYLQYVILSRLFHCRMTILGDRAQTLDKEQRDVLLFLPKILGKDIRMVVMNKSYRNTWEIATFAAGISGISDIELLERHGKAVEERRFPTEDEMLSAIRENLNVGADGYETAAVITMTEEEASDICRLL
;
A
#
# COMPACT_ATOMS: atom_id res chain seq x y z
N PHE A 1 11.08 -9.36 6.97
CA PHE A 1 11.33 -8.19 7.83
C PHE A 1 12.64 -8.37 8.61
N PRO A 2 13.44 -7.30 8.83
CA PRO A 2 14.73 -7.42 9.53
C PRO A 2 14.59 -7.79 11.00
N ASP A 3 13.45 -7.52 11.65
CA ASP A 3 13.15 -7.90 13.02
C ASP A 3 11.64 -7.92 13.32
N ALA A 4 11.24 -8.54 14.45
CA ALA A 4 9.84 -8.61 14.90
C ALA A 4 9.22 -7.22 15.20
N LYS A 5 10.03 -6.20 15.49
CA LYS A 5 9.54 -4.83 15.72
C LYS A 5 9.17 -4.17 14.39
N ALA A 6 9.97 -4.39 13.33
CA ALA A 6 9.67 -3.91 11.99
C ALA A 6 8.39 -4.54 11.45
N GLU A 7 8.20 -5.84 11.66
CA GLU A 7 6.98 -6.56 11.29
C GLU A 7 5.75 -6.00 12.02
N LYS A 8 5.83 -5.77 13.31
CA LYS A 8 4.75 -5.17 14.10
C LYS A 8 4.42 -3.76 13.65
N ARG A 9 5.44 -2.92 13.35
CA ARG A 9 5.23 -1.58 12.79
C ARG A 9 4.55 -1.64 11.43
N PHE A 10 4.99 -2.54 10.55
CA PHE A 10 4.36 -2.76 9.25
C PHE A 10 2.89 -3.14 9.42
N GLY A 11 2.58 -4.17 10.20
CA GLY A 11 1.21 -4.61 10.43
C GLY A 11 0.29 -3.49 10.94
N ARG A 12 0.76 -2.67 11.89
CA ARG A 12 0.02 -1.51 12.39
C ARG A 12 -0.24 -0.46 11.30
N LYS A 13 0.80 -0.06 10.57
CA LYS A 13 0.70 0.98 9.53
C LYS A 13 -0.12 0.55 8.31
N GLN A 14 -0.30 -0.75 8.12
CA GLN A 14 -1.09 -1.31 7.02
C GLN A 14 -2.55 -1.63 7.43
N SER A 15 -2.95 -1.30 8.64
CA SER A 15 -4.23 -1.71 9.22
C SER A 15 -5.40 -0.76 8.90
N ALA A 16 -6.62 -1.25 9.11
CA ALA A 16 -7.84 -0.44 9.07
C ALA A 16 -7.84 0.67 10.14
N GLU A 17 -7.21 0.40 11.29
CA GLU A 17 -7.08 1.37 12.38
C GLU A 17 -6.23 2.57 11.95
N PHE A 18 -5.06 2.32 11.34
CA PHE A 18 -4.22 3.39 10.81
C PHE A 18 -4.91 4.19 9.70
N ALA A 19 -5.67 3.52 8.81
CA ALA A 19 -6.48 4.23 7.82
C ALA A 19 -7.52 5.16 8.48
N GLY A 20 -8.15 4.71 9.57
CA GLY A 20 -9.07 5.53 10.37
C GLY A 20 -8.38 6.70 11.07
N GLU A 21 -7.18 6.48 11.64
CA GLU A 21 -6.34 7.54 12.21
C GLU A 21 -5.97 8.59 11.15
N ALA A 22 -5.61 8.16 9.93
CA ALA A 22 -5.30 9.06 8.83
C ALA A 22 -6.51 9.92 8.39
N GLU A 23 -7.72 9.35 8.34
CA GLU A 23 -8.94 10.11 8.05
C GLU A 23 -9.25 11.12 9.18
N GLY A 24 -9.09 10.70 10.45
CA GLY A 24 -9.24 11.60 11.61
C GLY A 24 -8.24 12.75 11.59
N PHE A 25 -6.98 12.46 11.28
CA PHE A 25 -5.93 13.47 11.10
C PHE A 25 -6.30 14.47 10.01
N LEU A 26 -6.70 13.99 8.82
CA LEU A 26 -7.07 14.86 7.70
C LEU A 26 -8.24 15.78 8.06
N ALA A 27 -9.24 15.26 8.76
CA ALA A 27 -10.39 16.06 9.18
C ALA A 27 -10.04 17.16 10.21
N LEU A 28 -9.02 16.93 11.06
CA LEU A 28 -8.59 17.90 12.07
C LEU A 28 -7.58 18.91 11.53
N GLU A 29 -6.73 18.49 10.62
CA GLU A 29 -5.58 19.28 10.15
C GLU A 29 -5.85 20.01 8.84
N GLU A 30 -7.01 19.82 8.19
CA GLU A 30 -7.35 20.46 6.93
C GLU A 30 -7.17 21.97 6.99
N ASP A 31 -7.66 22.62 8.05
CA ASP A 31 -7.53 24.07 8.24
C ASP A 31 -6.09 24.51 8.48
N SER A 32 -5.29 23.68 9.13
CA SER A 32 -3.88 24.00 9.44
C SER A 32 -2.96 23.96 8.23
N LEU A 33 -3.43 23.36 7.13
CA LEU A 33 -2.70 23.34 5.85
C LEU A 33 -2.88 24.62 5.04
N MET A 34 -3.76 25.54 5.48
CA MET A 34 -4.15 26.72 4.72
C MET A 34 -3.88 28.01 5.50
N ASP A 35 -3.46 29.04 4.77
CA ASP A 35 -3.33 30.43 5.24
C ASP A 35 -3.96 31.33 4.16
N PHE A 36 -5.27 31.56 4.31
CA PHE A 36 -6.04 32.28 3.31
C PHE A 36 -5.72 33.77 3.32
N CYS A 37 -5.80 34.42 2.17
CA CYS A 37 -5.63 35.85 2.03
C CYS A 37 -6.41 36.39 0.81
N ASP A 38 -6.55 37.72 0.76
CA ASP A 38 -7.12 38.41 -0.39
C ASP A 38 -6.27 38.23 -1.64
N ILE A 39 -6.92 38.15 -2.79
CA ILE A 39 -6.30 38.13 -4.11
C ILE A 39 -6.64 39.40 -4.84
N ASP A 40 -5.64 40.23 -5.07
CA ASP A 40 -5.71 41.40 -5.94
C ASP A 40 -4.96 41.13 -7.25
N PHE A 41 -5.65 41.26 -8.37
CA PHE A 41 -5.06 41.03 -9.69
C PHE A 41 -5.69 41.92 -10.75
N ARG A 42 -4.92 42.84 -11.34
CA ARG A 42 -5.31 43.70 -12.45
C ARG A 42 -6.69 44.36 -12.32
N GLY A 43 -7.05 44.80 -11.11
CA GLY A 43 -8.31 45.47 -10.79
C GLY A 43 -9.48 44.52 -10.53
N MET A 44 -9.26 43.24 -10.47
CA MET A 44 -10.15 42.28 -9.82
C MET A 44 -9.67 42.02 -8.39
N HIS A 45 -10.62 41.87 -7.50
CA HIS A 45 -10.42 41.56 -6.10
C HIS A 45 -11.24 40.33 -5.73
N LEU A 46 -10.64 39.39 -5.04
CA LEU A 46 -11.30 38.25 -4.41
C LEU A 46 -10.90 38.26 -2.94
N SER A 47 -11.86 38.52 -2.07
CA SER A 47 -11.62 38.61 -0.64
C SER A 47 -11.28 37.24 -0.03
N GLU A 48 -10.54 37.24 1.08
CA GLU A 48 -10.25 36.03 1.85
C GLU A 48 -11.51 35.20 2.16
N GLN A 49 -12.62 35.85 2.54
CA GLN A 49 -13.89 35.17 2.81
C GLN A 49 -14.47 34.48 1.56
N GLU A 50 -14.34 35.10 0.38
CA GLU A 50 -14.76 34.49 -0.88
C GLU A 50 -13.85 33.31 -1.26
N VAL A 51 -12.55 33.43 -1.04
CA VAL A 51 -11.60 32.30 -1.23
C VAL A 51 -11.98 31.13 -0.33
N ILE A 52 -12.23 31.37 0.95
CA ILE A 52 -12.66 30.36 1.93
C ILE A 52 -13.97 29.69 1.48
N HIS A 53 -14.96 30.48 1.08
CA HIS A 53 -16.23 29.97 0.57
C HIS A 53 -16.07 29.11 -0.69
N LEU A 54 -15.26 29.54 -1.64
CA LEU A 54 -14.95 28.75 -2.84
C LEU A 54 -14.25 27.44 -2.48
N PHE A 55 -13.28 27.49 -1.57
CA PHE A 55 -12.46 26.37 -1.17
C PHE A 55 -13.25 25.31 -0.39
N TYR A 56 -14.05 25.70 0.61
CA TYR A 56 -14.76 24.78 1.48
C TYR A 56 -16.16 24.41 1.01
N ASP A 57 -16.86 25.29 0.28
CA ASP A 57 -18.23 25.03 -0.12
C ASP A 57 -18.31 24.61 -1.60
N LYS A 58 -17.78 25.45 -2.51
CA LYS A 58 -17.94 25.18 -3.95
C LYS A 58 -17.09 24.02 -4.45
N PHE A 59 -15.84 23.94 -4.00
CA PHE A 59 -14.88 22.91 -4.44
C PHE A 59 -14.62 21.84 -3.40
N TYR A 60 -15.54 21.65 -2.48
CA TYR A 60 -15.45 20.66 -1.40
C TYR A 60 -15.07 19.24 -1.88
N ASP A 61 -15.64 18.79 -3.00
CA ASP A 61 -15.39 17.46 -3.57
C ASP A 61 -13.99 17.31 -4.24
N THR A 62 -13.28 18.43 -4.41
CA THR A 62 -11.92 18.40 -4.96
C THR A 62 -10.92 18.07 -3.87
N PRO A 63 -9.93 17.19 -4.13
CA PRO A 63 -8.87 16.89 -3.16
C PRO A 63 -8.15 18.15 -2.69
N ILE A 64 -7.87 18.24 -1.39
CA ILE A 64 -7.45 19.48 -0.72
C ILE A 64 -6.27 20.18 -1.40
N LEU A 65 -5.21 19.44 -1.79
CA LEU A 65 -4.04 20.03 -2.46
C LEU A 65 -4.27 20.41 -3.93
N LYS A 66 -5.49 20.22 -4.45
CA LYS A 66 -5.92 20.67 -5.77
C LYS A 66 -7.07 21.67 -5.73
N ARG A 67 -7.64 21.93 -4.56
CA ARG A 67 -8.77 22.85 -4.44
C ARG A 67 -8.40 24.26 -4.81
N MET A 68 -7.20 24.70 -4.45
CA MET A 68 -6.74 26.06 -4.74
C MET A 68 -6.54 26.26 -6.25
N ASP A 69 -6.10 25.23 -6.98
CA ASP A 69 -6.06 25.27 -8.44
C ASP A 69 -7.46 25.48 -9.03
N ALA A 70 -8.48 24.80 -8.48
CA ALA A 70 -9.86 24.98 -8.93
C ALA A 70 -10.42 26.37 -8.58
N VAL A 71 -10.04 26.96 -7.44
CA VAL A 71 -10.38 28.34 -7.07
C VAL A 71 -9.71 29.32 -8.02
N MET A 72 -8.44 29.10 -8.34
CA MET A 72 -7.71 29.92 -9.30
C MET A 72 -8.34 29.87 -10.72
N GLU A 73 -8.66 28.69 -11.23
CA GLU A 73 -9.33 28.56 -12.52
C GLU A 73 -10.67 29.28 -12.54
N TYR A 74 -11.46 29.18 -11.47
CA TYR A 74 -12.71 29.92 -11.35
C TYR A 74 -12.48 31.44 -11.37
N PHE A 75 -11.43 31.94 -10.73
CA PHE A 75 -11.05 33.35 -10.75
C PHE A 75 -10.60 33.78 -12.16
N ILE A 76 -9.84 32.93 -12.87
CA ILE A 76 -9.38 33.17 -14.26
C ILE A 76 -10.58 33.25 -15.20
N ASP A 77 -11.51 32.30 -15.14
CA ASP A 77 -12.73 32.30 -15.95
C ASP A 77 -13.55 33.58 -15.77
N ALA A 78 -13.66 34.06 -14.53
CA ALA A 78 -14.33 35.33 -14.22
C ALA A 78 -13.58 36.53 -14.81
N TYR A 79 -12.24 36.55 -14.72
CA TYR A 79 -11.39 37.59 -15.29
C TYR A 79 -11.51 37.65 -16.81
N GLU A 80 -11.42 36.51 -17.51
CA GLU A 80 -11.53 36.41 -18.97
C GLU A 80 -12.91 36.86 -19.45
N THR A 81 -13.96 36.43 -18.73
CA THR A 81 -15.33 36.87 -19.03
C THR A 81 -15.47 38.39 -18.91
N LEU A 82 -14.92 39.01 -17.87
CA LEU A 82 -15.00 40.46 -17.67
C LEU A 82 -14.16 41.23 -18.69
N ARG A 83 -13.03 40.73 -19.12
CA ARG A 83 -12.11 41.39 -20.05
C ARG A 83 -12.36 41.08 -21.51
N GLY A 84 -13.12 40.01 -21.82
CA GLY A 84 -13.39 39.56 -23.19
C GLY A 84 -12.14 39.04 -23.93
N ARG A 85 -11.13 38.58 -23.18
CA ARG A 85 -9.90 38.01 -23.74
C ARG A 85 -9.29 37.00 -22.73
N ASP A 86 -8.58 36.06 -23.28
CA ASP A 86 -7.86 35.05 -22.49
C ASP A 86 -6.73 35.70 -21.68
N ILE A 87 -6.37 35.06 -20.54
CA ILE A 87 -5.24 35.46 -19.71
C ILE A 87 -3.92 35.09 -20.40
N GLU A 88 -2.93 35.95 -20.27
CA GLU A 88 -1.57 35.68 -20.74
C GLU A 88 -0.86 34.68 -19.82
N GLU A 89 0.04 33.84 -20.38
CA GLU A 89 0.71 32.78 -19.61
C GLU A 89 1.53 33.34 -18.42
N GLU A 90 2.20 34.49 -18.60
CA GLU A 90 2.94 35.15 -17.52
C GLU A 90 2.01 35.56 -16.35
N ASP A 91 0.82 36.02 -16.67
CA ASP A 91 -0.19 36.41 -15.69
C ASP A 91 -0.77 35.19 -14.96
N ARG A 92 -0.96 34.08 -15.69
CA ARG A 92 -1.38 32.80 -15.13
C ARG A 92 -0.36 32.24 -14.15
N GLU A 93 0.93 32.27 -14.48
CA GLU A 93 2.02 31.89 -13.58
C GLU A 93 2.08 32.78 -12.33
N LEU A 94 1.81 34.07 -12.48
CA LEU A 94 1.78 35.00 -11.34
C LEU A 94 0.62 34.67 -10.38
N LEU A 95 -0.55 34.39 -10.94
CA LEU A 95 -1.71 33.94 -10.17
C LEU A 95 -1.43 32.61 -9.47
N GLN A 96 -0.89 31.63 -10.17
CA GLN A 96 -0.52 30.34 -9.59
C GLN A 96 0.35 30.53 -8.34
N LYS A 97 1.39 31.36 -8.42
CA LYS A 97 2.26 31.67 -7.28
C LYS A 97 1.51 32.34 -6.12
N LYS A 98 0.51 33.18 -6.40
CA LYS A 98 -0.31 33.83 -5.37
C LYS A 98 -1.20 32.84 -4.65
N PHE A 99 -1.91 31.99 -5.40
CA PHE A 99 -2.78 30.97 -4.82
C PHE A 99 -2.00 29.87 -4.09
N ASP A 100 -0.86 29.46 -4.65
CA ASP A 100 0.01 28.44 -4.02
C ASP A 100 0.57 28.87 -2.66
N ARG A 101 0.77 30.16 -2.43
CA ARG A 101 1.24 30.69 -1.14
C ARG A 101 0.25 30.50 0.01
N MET A 102 -1.01 30.25 -0.29
CA MET A 102 -2.04 29.96 0.72
C MET A 102 -1.90 28.55 1.31
N TYR A 103 -1.11 27.66 0.67
CA TYR A 103 -0.75 26.41 1.30
C TYR A 103 0.42 26.61 2.26
N VAL A 104 0.20 26.32 3.54
CA VAL A 104 1.27 26.30 4.57
C VAL A 104 2.21 25.12 4.32
N GLU A 105 1.67 23.98 3.89
CA GLU A 105 2.43 22.78 3.59
C GLU A 105 1.79 22.01 2.42
N LYS A 106 2.60 21.63 1.44
CA LYS A 106 2.21 20.80 0.26
C LYS A 106 3.03 19.53 0.15
N ASP A 107 4.11 19.44 0.90
CA ASP A 107 5.01 18.29 0.84
C ASP A 107 4.37 17.10 1.57
N ILE A 108 4.01 16.08 0.79
CA ILE A 108 3.39 14.85 1.32
C ILE A 108 4.25 14.20 2.40
N TYR A 109 5.57 14.30 2.30
CA TYR A 109 6.49 13.74 3.28
C TYR A 109 6.37 14.46 4.65
N GLU A 110 6.28 15.78 4.63
CA GLU A 110 6.12 16.57 5.86
C GLU A 110 4.71 16.40 6.45
N ILE A 111 3.66 16.36 5.61
CA ILE A 111 2.30 16.07 6.07
C ILE A 111 2.22 14.65 6.66
N TYR A 112 2.93 13.68 6.06
CA TYR A 112 3.00 12.32 6.59
C TYR A 112 3.74 12.25 7.94
N ASN A 113 4.79 13.03 8.13
CA ASN A 113 5.46 13.16 9.43
C ASN A 113 4.52 13.68 10.51
N ARG A 114 3.69 14.68 10.21
CA ARG A 114 2.65 15.16 11.12
C ARG A 114 1.61 14.09 11.44
N LEU A 115 1.22 13.29 10.44
CA LEU A 115 0.33 12.14 10.67
C LEU A 115 0.98 11.11 11.60
N LEU A 116 2.27 10.78 11.42
CA LEU A 116 2.97 9.87 12.32
C LEU A 116 3.02 10.38 13.76
N GLU A 117 3.30 11.68 13.95
CA GLU A 117 3.26 12.33 15.26
C GLU A 117 1.85 12.28 15.88
N TYR A 118 0.81 12.56 15.09
CA TYR A 118 -0.59 12.42 15.52
C TYR A 118 -0.93 11.00 15.98
N CYS A 119 -0.42 9.97 15.29
CA CYS A 119 -0.58 8.56 15.65
C CYS A 119 0.35 8.11 16.79
N GLY A 120 1.13 9.02 17.39
CA GLY A 120 2.12 8.71 18.43
C GLY A 120 3.26 7.82 17.94
N GLN A 121 3.61 7.93 16.65
CA GLN A 121 4.71 7.21 16.02
C GLN A 121 5.89 8.13 15.77
N GLU A 122 7.07 7.53 15.63
CA GLU A 122 8.28 8.28 15.33
C GLU A 122 8.25 8.81 13.87
N PRO A 123 8.44 10.13 13.66
CA PRO A 123 8.46 10.70 12.31
C PRO A 123 9.70 10.24 11.53
N LEU A 124 9.59 10.28 10.22
CA LEU A 124 10.71 10.01 9.31
C LEU A 124 11.77 11.12 9.42
N SER A 125 13.01 10.78 9.12
CA SER A 125 14.13 11.72 9.22
C SER A 125 13.94 12.96 8.34
N LYS A 126 14.21 14.14 8.89
CA LYS A 126 14.19 15.41 8.14
C LYS A 126 15.43 15.51 7.26
N ILE A 127 15.30 15.14 5.99
CA ILE A 127 16.37 15.12 5.00
C ILE A 127 15.91 15.79 3.70
N PRO A 128 16.86 16.38 2.92
CA PRO A 128 16.53 16.96 1.62
C PRO A 128 15.82 15.98 0.69
N TYR A 129 14.90 16.48 -0.15
CA TYR A 129 14.05 15.70 -1.04
C TYR A 129 14.82 14.64 -1.83
N GLU A 130 15.98 14.99 -2.39
CA GLU A 130 16.79 14.11 -3.25
C GLU A 130 17.43 12.92 -2.49
N ARG A 131 17.45 12.99 -1.16
CA ARG A 131 18.05 11.97 -0.28
C ARG A 131 17.01 11.18 0.49
N ARG A 132 15.72 11.52 0.36
CA ARG A 132 14.64 10.84 1.08
C ARG A 132 14.58 9.37 0.69
N LYS A 133 14.60 8.52 1.69
CA LYS A 133 14.32 7.09 1.57
C LYS A 133 13.11 6.78 2.41
N ILE A 134 12.11 6.19 1.79
CA ILE A 134 10.88 5.80 2.48
C ILE A 134 11.04 4.34 2.90
N PRO A 135 10.98 4.03 4.20
CA PRO A 135 10.93 2.65 4.68
C PRO A 135 9.75 1.91 4.05
N TYR A 136 9.89 0.62 3.82
CA TYR A 136 8.84 -0.16 3.15
C TYR A 136 7.50 -0.11 3.90
N GLU A 137 7.53 -0.10 5.22
CA GLU A 137 6.35 0.03 6.07
C GLU A 137 5.58 1.35 5.88
N ASP A 138 6.23 2.39 5.36
CA ASP A 138 5.67 3.73 5.16
C ASP A 138 5.20 4.00 3.72
N VAL A 139 5.54 3.12 2.77
CA VAL A 139 5.22 3.32 1.35
C VAL A 139 3.73 3.40 1.10
N PHE A 140 2.97 2.41 1.54
CA PHE A 140 1.52 2.37 1.31
C PHE A 140 0.74 3.38 2.15
N PRO A 141 1.07 3.59 3.44
CA PRO A 141 0.50 4.68 4.23
C PRO A 141 0.69 6.07 3.60
N MET A 142 1.89 6.37 3.16
CA MET A 142 2.19 7.64 2.48
C MET A 142 1.47 7.74 1.13
N LEU A 143 1.38 6.65 0.37
CA LEU A 143 0.65 6.60 -0.90
C LEU A 143 -0.86 6.82 -0.67
N TYR A 144 -1.43 6.22 0.38
CA TYR A 144 -2.81 6.44 0.78
C TYR A 144 -3.05 7.92 1.10
N LEU A 145 -2.23 8.52 1.96
CA LEU A 145 -2.31 9.94 2.31
C LEU A 145 -2.19 10.83 1.08
N LYS A 146 -1.22 10.54 0.18
CA LYS A 146 -1.07 11.24 -1.08
C LYS A 146 -2.36 11.23 -1.90
N TYR A 147 -2.97 10.06 -2.08
CA TYR A 147 -4.22 9.96 -2.85
C TYR A 147 -5.37 10.72 -2.17
N ARG A 148 -5.44 10.73 -0.85
CA ARG A 148 -6.44 11.53 -0.12
C ARG A 148 -6.25 13.04 -0.34
N LEU A 149 -5.01 13.50 -0.38
CA LEU A 149 -4.66 14.92 -0.52
C LEU A 149 -4.69 15.42 -1.98
N THR A 150 -4.27 14.59 -2.94
CA THR A 150 -4.10 15.01 -4.35
C THR A 150 -5.10 14.37 -5.31
N GLY A 151 -5.90 13.43 -4.85
CA GLY A 151 -6.73 12.57 -5.69
C GLY A 151 -5.93 11.46 -6.37
N GLU A 152 -6.64 10.42 -6.72
CA GLU A 152 -6.11 9.29 -7.47
C GLU A 152 -6.44 9.39 -8.96
N SER A 153 -5.56 8.83 -9.79
CA SER A 153 -5.84 8.64 -11.21
C SER A 153 -6.49 7.27 -11.41
N VAL A 154 -7.81 7.26 -11.60
CA VAL A 154 -8.57 6.02 -11.83
C VAL A 154 -8.22 5.42 -13.19
N HIS A 155 -7.87 4.14 -13.21
CA HIS A 155 -7.56 3.38 -14.42
C HIS A 155 -8.83 2.96 -15.17
N LYS A 156 -9.50 3.91 -15.82
CA LYS A 156 -10.81 3.69 -16.51
C LYS A 156 -10.77 2.67 -17.66
N ASN A 157 -9.59 2.44 -18.22
CA ASN A 157 -9.42 1.49 -19.34
C ASN A 157 -9.37 0.03 -18.89
N ILE A 158 -9.09 -0.23 -17.61
CA ILE A 158 -9.06 -1.57 -17.04
C ILE A 158 -10.50 -2.02 -16.78
N LYS A 159 -10.89 -3.17 -17.34
CA LYS A 159 -12.25 -3.71 -17.21
C LYS A 159 -12.34 -4.85 -16.20
N HIS A 160 -11.21 -5.48 -15.91
CA HIS A 160 -11.12 -6.56 -14.94
C HIS A 160 -9.73 -6.57 -14.32
N LEU A 161 -9.66 -6.60 -13.00
CA LEU A 161 -8.43 -6.75 -12.22
C LEU A 161 -8.37 -8.16 -11.64
N VAL A 162 -7.25 -8.83 -11.84
CA VAL A 162 -6.95 -10.12 -11.20
C VAL A 162 -5.86 -9.89 -10.17
N ILE A 163 -6.12 -10.31 -8.94
CA ILE A 163 -5.18 -10.24 -7.82
C ILE A 163 -4.89 -11.69 -7.42
N ASP A 164 -3.63 -12.08 -7.47
CA ASP A 164 -3.17 -13.39 -7.00
C ASP A 164 -2.49 -13.24 -5.64
N GLU A 165 -2.33 -14.35 -4.90
CA GLU A 165 -1.75 -14.38 -3.56
C GLU A 165 -2.40 -13.36 -2.62
N MET A 166 -3.72 -13.42 -2.49
CA MET A 166 -4.52 -12.45 -1.73
C MET A 166 -4.02 -12.23 -0.29
N GLN A 167 -3.40 -13.25 0.31
CA GLN A 167 -2.90 -13.23 1.66
C GLN A 167 -1.69 -12.31 1.85
N ASP A 168 -1.01 -11.94 0.77
CA ASP A 168 0.16 -11.06 0.81
C ASP A 168 -0.20 -9.57 0.79
N TYR A 169 -1.49 -9.25 0.58
CA TYR A 169 -1.96 -7.87 0.54
C TYR A 169 -2.58 -7.43 1.86
N SER A 170 -2.17 -6.26 2.30
CA SER A 170 -2.71 -5.61 3.50
C SER A 170 -4.07 -4.97 3.26
N TYR A 171 -4.75 -4.60 4.36
CA TYR A 171 -5.98 -3.81 4.32
C TYR A 171 -5.80 -2.52 3.49
N LEU A 172 -4.74 -1.77 3.77
CA LEU A 172 -4.49 -0.48 3.12
C LEU A 172 -4.21 -0.63 1.62
N GLN A 173 -3.51 -1.71 1.22
CA GLN A 173 -3.28 -2.01 -0.19
C GLN A 173 -4.60 -2.29 -0.92
N TYR A 174 -5.53 -3.05 -0.33
CA TYR A 174 -6.86 -3.27 -0.92
C TYR A 174 -7.67 -1.98 -1.01
N VAL A 175 -7.60 -1.10 -0.01
CA VAL A 175 -8.26 0.21 -0.08
C VAL A 175 -7.70 1.03 -1.25
N ILE A 176 -6.39 1.06 -1.43
CA ILE A 176 -5.74 1.75 -2.57
C ILE A 176 -6.19 1.14 -3.89
N LEU A 177 -6.15 -0.19 -4.03
CA LEU A 177 -6.56 -0.88 -5.25
C LEU A 177 -8.04 -0.62 -5.58
N SER A 178 -8.93 -0.62 -4.60
CA SER A 178 -10.35 -0.33 -4.81
C SER A 178 -10.63 1.09 -5.33
N ARG A 179 -9.76 2.05 -4.96
CA ARG A 179 -9.85 3.43 -5.44
C ARG A 179 -9.27 3.60 -6.85
N LEU A 180 -8.20 2.88 -7.17
CA LEU A 180 -7.55 2.97 -8.48
C LEU A 180 -8.31 2.23 -9.58
N PHE A 181 -9.01 1.14 -9.23
CA PHE A 181 -9.65 0.24 -10.19
C PHE A 181 -11.14 0.09 -9.91
N HIS A 182 -11.94 0.88 -10.61
CA HIS A 182 -13.41 0.79 -10.56
C HIS A 182 -13.93 -0.25 -11.58
N CYS A 183 -13.47 -1.48 -11.45
CA CYS A 183 -13.82 -2.57 -12.36
C CYS A 183 -14.13 -3.86 -11.59
N ARG A 184 -14.55 -4.90 -12.32
CA ARG A 184 -14.71 -6.23 -11.72
C ARG A 184 -13.36 -6.76 -11.25
N MET A 185 -13.35 -7.45 -10.12
CA MET A 185 -12.13 -8.06 -9.56
C MET A 185 -12.30 -9.56 -9.40
N THR A 186 -11.23 -10.30 -9.69
CA THR A 186 -11.07 -11.70 -9.28
C THR A 186 -9.88 -11.75 -8.34
N ILE A 187 -10.10 -12.20 -7.13
CA ILE A 187 -9.09 -12.27 -6.07
C ILE A 187 -8.85 -13.73 -5.75
N LEU A 188 -7.63 -14.19 -5.96
CA LEU A 188 -7.18 -15.54 -5.78
C LEU A 188 -6.19 -15.59 -4.61
N GLY A 189 -6.18 -16.68 -3.87
CA GLY A 189 -5.17 -16.88 -2.84
C GLY A 189 -5.44 -18.09 -1.98
N ASP A 190 -4.49 -18.36 -1.11
CA ASP A 190 -4.53 -19.49 -0.19
C ASP A 190 -4.50 -18.98 1.26
N ARG A 191 -5.62 -19.16 1.93
CA ARG A 191 -5.76 -18.77 3.35
C ARG A 191 -4.80 -19.53 4.27
N ALA A 192 -4.39 -20.74 3.87
CA ALA A 192 -3.47 -21.58 4.63
C ALA A 192 -2.03 -21.09 4.60
N GLN A 193 -1.66 -20.27 3.60
CA GLN A 193 -0.31 -19.75 3.41
C GLN A 193 -0.08 -18.40 4.10
N THR A 194 -1.03 -17.88 4.87
CA THR A 194 -0.86 -16.66 5.63
C THR A 194 0.21 -16.87 6.69
N LEU A 195 1.36 -16.23 6.53
CA LEU A 195 2.51 -16.34 7.45
C LEU A 195 2.26 -15.61 8.76
N ASP A 196 1.44 -14.58 8.75
CA ASP A 196 1.13 -13.77 9.92
C ASP A 196 -0.24 -14.16 10.50
N LYS A 197 -0.23 -14.78 11.67
CA LYS A 197 -1.43 -15.15 12.44
C LYS A 197 -2.22 -13.95 12.94
N GLU A 198 -1.59 -12.77 13.02
CA GLU A 198 -2.21 -11.50 13.42
C GLU A 198 -2.69 -10.70 12.19
N GLN A 199 -2.14 -10.93 11.01
CA GLN A 199 -2.69 -10.43 9.74
C GLN A 199 -3.91 -11.26 9.37
N ARG A 200 -4.89 -10.98 10.00
CA ARG A 200 -6.31 -10.78 9.72
C ARG A 200 -6.75 -11.42 8.43
N ASP A 201 -7.56 -12.38 8.63
CA ASP A 201 -8.36 -13.01 7.59
C ASP A 201 -8.83 -11.95 6.57
N VAL A 202 -8.15 -11.90 5.43
CA VAL A 202 -8.45 -10.99 4.31
C VAL A 202 -9.94 -11.03 4.00
N LEU A 203 -10.58 -12.19 4.15
CA LEU A 203 -12.00 -12.39 3.93
C LEU A 203 -12.89 -11.59 4.90
N LEU A 204 -12.40 -11.18 6.06
CA LEU A 204 -13.15 -10.37 7.02
C LEU A 204 -13.24 -8.89 6.62
N PHE A 205 -12.24 -8.37 5.92
CA PHE A 205 -12.23 -6.97 5.56
C PHE A 205 -12.57 -6.69 4.08
N LEU A 206 -12.38 -7.65 3.17
CA LEU A 206 -12.74 -7.47 1.75
C LEU A 206 -14.18 -6.97 1.54
N PRO A 207 -15.21 -7.54 2.22
CA PRO A 207 -16.57 -7.03 2.07
C PRO A 207 -16.76 -5.59 2.54
N LYS A 208 -15.92 -5.11 3.46
CA LYS A 208 -15.97 -3.72 3.94
C LYS A 208 -15.38 -2.75 2.92
N ILE A 209 -14.40 -3.20 2.12
CA ILE A 209 -13.72 -2.39 1.11
C ILE A 209 -14.44 -2.46 -0.23
N LEU A 210 -14.79 -3.67 -0.69
CA LEU A 210 -15.31 -3.91 -2.04
C LEU A 210 -16.84 -3.97 -2.11
N GLY A 211 -17.54 -3.90 -0.95
CA GLY A 211 -18.99 -4.01 -0.89
C GLY A 211 -19.48 -5.44 -0.69
N LYS A 212 -20.80 -5.62 -0.70
CA LYS A 212 -21.45 -6.90 -0.33
C LYS A 212 -21.60 -7.88 -1.50
N ASP A 213 -21.40 -7.45 -2.73
CA ASP A 213 -21.60 -8.27 -3.94
C ASP A 213 -20.37 -9.15 -4.24
N ILE A 214 -19.88 -9.84 -3.21
CA ILE A 214 -18.74 -10.75 -3.33
C ILE A 214 -19.26 -12.18 -3.44
N ARG A 215 -18.85 -12.86 -4.51
CA ARG A 215 -19.06 -14.31 -4.66
C ARG A 215 -17.77 -15.04 -4.28
N MET A 216 -17.82 -15.81 -3.23
CA MET A 216 -16.72 -16.68 -2.81
C MET A 216 -16.86 -18.07 -3.43
N VAL A 217 -15.76 -18.57 -3.96
CA VAL A 217 -15.61 -19.95 -4.45
C VAL A 217 -14.46 -20.58 -3.71
N VAL A 218 -14.70 -21.65 -2.99
CA VAL A 218 -13.67 -22.43 -2.29
C VAL A 218 -13.25 -23.58 -3.16
N MET A 219 -11.93 -23.68 -3.40
CA MET A 219 -11.31 -24.80 -4.09
C MET A 219 -10.50 -25.59 -3.07
N ASN A 220 -11.00 -26.76 -2.69
CA ASN A 220 -10.42 -27.59 -1.64
C ASN A 220 -9.57 -28.74 -2.15
N LYS A 221 -9.31 -28.81 -3.47
CA LYS A 221 -8.55 -29.90 -4.10
C LYS A 221 -7.12 -29.44 -4.45
N SER A 222 -6.14 -30.14 -3.88
CA SER A 222 -4.71 -29.87 -4.15
C SER A 222 -4.20 -30.75 -5.29
N TYR A 223 -3.63 -30.11 -6.32
CA TYR A 223 -3.06 -30.78 -7.50
C TYR A 223 -1.54 -30.65 -7.60
N ARG A 224 -0.93 -29.72 -6.86
CA ARG A 224 0.50 -29.36 -6.98
C ARG A 224 1.41 -30.37 -6.29
N ASN A 225 1.10 -30.67 -5.05
CA ASN A 225 1.96 -31.49 -4.19
C ASN A 225 1.64 -32.98 -4.29
N THR A 226 2.62 -33.83 -3.93
CA THR A 226 2.36 -35.24 -3.68
C THR A 226 1.57 -35.42 -2.41
N TRP A 227 0.93 -36.56 -2.24
CA TRP A 227 0.12 -36.90 -1.08
C TRP A 227 0.93 -36.78 0.23
N GLU A 228 2.20 -37.19 0.22
CA GLU A 228 3.10 -37.16 1.37
C GLU A 228 3.43 -35.72 1.78
N ILE A 229 3.78 -34.86 0.82
CA ILE A 229 4.09 -33.45 1.08
C ILE A 229 2.84 -32.71 1.58
N ALA A 230 1.71 -32.92 0.92
CA ALA A 230 0.46 -32.26 1.28
C ALA A 230 -0.04 -32.69 2.67
N THR A 231 0.08 -33.98 3.02
CA THR A 231 -0.27 -34.51 4.33
C THR A 231 0.63 -33.93 5.42
N PHE A 232 1.94 -33.84 5.18
CA PHE A 232 2.90 -33.26 6.10
C PHE A 232 2.60 -31.76 6.34
N ALA A 233 2.38 -31.00 5.26
CA ALA A 233 2.04 -29.59 5.34
C ALA A 233 0.70 -29.33 6.05
N ALA A 234 -0.32 -30.18 5.82
CA ALA A 234 -1.60 -30.13 6.52
C ALA A 234 -1.42 -30.37 8.04
N GLY A 235 -0.53 -31.28 8.41
CA GLY A 235 -0.19 -31.53 9.83
C GLY A 235 0.42 -30.32 10.53
N ILE A 236 1.24 -29.55 9.83
CA ILE A 236 1.85 -28.31 10.36
C ILE A 236 0.81 -27.17 10.43
N SER A 237 0.04 -26.98 9.35
CA SER A 237 -0.95 -25.88 9.26
C SER A 237 -2.22 -26.10 10.06
N GLY A 238 -2.51 -27.35 10.47
CA GLY A 238 -3.74 -27.75 11.15
C GLY A 238 -4.98 -27.73 10.25
N ILE A 239 -4.80 -27.71 8.92
CA ILE A 239 -5.90 -27.69 7.94
C ILE A 239 -6.24 -29.11 7.53
N SER A 240 -7.50 -29.51 7.75
CA SER A 240 -7.99 -30.87 7.47
C SER A 240 -8.90 -30.99 6.23
N ASP A 241 -9.36 -29.87 5.69
CA ASP A 241 -10.43 -29.86 4.68
C ASP A 241 -9.90 -29.85 3.23
N ILE A 242 -8.67 -30.32 3.01
CA ILE A 242 -8.05 -30.40 1.67
C ILE A 242 -8.23 -31.82 1.13
N GLU A 243 -8.88 -31.93 -0.02
CA GLU A 243 -8.92 -33.17 -0.80
C GLU A 243 -7.59 -33.33 -1.54
N LEU A 244 -6.84 -34.38 -1.18
CA LEU A 244 -5.54 -34.67 -1.78
C LEU A 244 -5.72 -35.59 -2.98
N LEU A 245 -4.97 -35.28 -4.04
CA LEU A 245 -4.88 -36.19 -5.19
C LEU A 245 -4.02 -37.40 -4.81
N GLU A 246 -4.41 -38.60 -5.26
CA GLU A 246 -3.61 -39.83 -5.11
C GLU A 246 -2.37 -39.82 -6.03
N ARG A 247 -1.51 -38.84 -5.86
CA ARG A 247 -0.23 -38.72 -6.51
C ARG A 247 0.86 -38.88 -5.48
N HIS A 248 1.51 -40.02 -5.48
CA HIS A 248 2.52 -40.41 -4.52
C HIS A 248 3.93 -39.99 -4.93
N GLY A 249 4.76 -39.66 -3.95
CA GLY A 249 6.17 -39.30 -4.08
C GLY A 249 7.00 -39.85 -2.93
N LYS A 250 8.18 -39.26 -2.72
CA LYS A 250 9.01 -39.57 -1.54
C LYS A 250 8.36 -39.02 -0.28
N ALA A 251 8.52 -39.76 0.81
CA ALA A 251 8.12 -39.27 2.14
C ALA A 251 8.91 -38.01 2.52
N VAL A 252 8.28 -37.12 3.30
CA VAL A 252 8.98 -35.99 3.88
C VAL A 252 9.86 -36.50 5.02
N GLU A 253 11.13 -36.14 4.99
CA GLU A 253 12.10 -36.51 6.00
C GLU A 253 12.41 -35.33 6.92
N GLU A 254 12.27 -35.53 8.22
CA GLU A 254 12.77 -34.61 9.24
C GLU A 254 14.07 -35.18 9.83
N ARG A 255 15.13 -34.40 9.76
CA ARG A 255 16.44 -34.78 10.31
C ARG A 255 16.90 -33.71 11.28
N ARG A 256 17.46 -34.15 12.40
CA ARG A 256 18.10 -33.28 13.39
C ARG A 256 19.59 -33.65 13.48
N PHE A 257 20.41 -32.64 13.43
CA PHE A 257 21.85 -32.80 13.46
C PHE A 257 22.42 -32.23 14.76
N PRO A 258 23.37 -32.95 15.40
CA PRO A 258 24.05 -32.46 16.59
C PRO A 258 24.99 -31.28 16.33
N THR A 259 25.51 -31.19 15.09
CA THR A 259 26.47 -30.17 14.66
C THR A 259 26.11 -29.58 13.30
N GLU A 260 26.57 -28.35 13.05
CA GLU A 260 26.41 -27.68 11.78
C GLU A 260 27.14 -28.40 10.63
N ASP A 261 28.33 -28.95 10.89
CA ASP A 261 29.12 -29.69 9.91
C ASP A 261 28.37 -30.93 9.39
N GLU A 262 27.69 -31.66 10.28
CA GLU A 262 26.88 -32.82 9.92
C GLU A 262 25.67 -32.40 9.09
N MET A 263 25.02 -31.29 9.45
CA MET A 263 23.92 -30.73 8.68
C MET A 263 24.39 -30.32 7.28
N LEU A 264 25.49 -29.60 7.15
CA LEU A 264 26.05 -29.17 5.85
C LEU A 264 26.46 -30.36 4.99
N SER A 265 27.03 -31.41 5.60
CA SER A 265 27.37 -32.65 4.88
C SER A 265 26.12 -33.32 4.30
N ALA A 266 25.05 -33.39 5.10
CA ALA A 266 23.78 -33.97 4.65
C ALA A 266 23.11 -33.11 3.55
N ILE A 267 23.23 -31.77 3.62
CA ILE A 267 22.74 -30.87 2.56
C ILE A 267 23.51 -31.12 1.26
N ARG A 268 24.85 -31.19 1.32
CA ARG A 268 25.68 -31.46 0.12
C ARG A 268 25.35 -32.79 -0.56
N GLU A 269 25.11 -33.83 0.23
CA GLU A 269 24.69 -35.14 -0.29
C GLU A 269 23.35 -35.04 -1.04
N ASN A 270 22.39 -34.32 -0.48
CA ASN A 270 21.05 -34.13 -1.08
C ASN A 270 21.02 -33.14 -2.25
N LEU A 271 22.01 -32.27 -2.40
CA LEU A 271 22.13 -31.39 -3.55
C LEU A 271 22.63 -32.09 -4.83
N ASN A 272 23.03 -33.36 -4.74
CA ASN A 272 23.42 -34.17 -5.93
C ASN A 272 22.17 -34.64 -6.70
N VAL A 273 21.48 -33.67 -7.31
CA VAL A 273 20.16 -33.86 -7.96
C VAL A 273 20.14 -34.89 -9.08
N GLY A 274 21.28 -35.15 -9.72
CA GLY A 274 21.36 -36.13 -10.85
C GLY A 274 21.12 -37.57 -10.44
N ALA A 275 21.41 -37.94 -9.19
CA ALA A 275 21.26 -39.33 -8.72
C ALA A 275 19.79 -39.72 -8.46
N ASP A 276 18.94 -38.75 -8.10
CA ASP A 276 17.54 -38.99 -7.73
C ASP A 276 16.52 -38.59 -8.80
N GLY A 277 16.99 -38.17 -9.97
CA GLY A 277 16.11 -37.79 -11.10
C GLY A 277 15.44 -36.43 -10.97
N TYR A 278 15.88 -35.58 -10.00
CA TYR A 278 15.46 -34.19 -9.93
C TYR A 278 16.30 -33.30 -10.84
N GLU A 279 15.69 -32.27 -11.42
CA GLU A 279 16.39 -31.29 -12.25
C GLU A 279 16.98 -30.14 -11.44
N THR A 280 16.36 -29.80 -10.32
CA THR A 280 16.75 -28.68 -9.45
C THR A 280 16.55 -29.01 -7.97
N ALA A 281 17.36 -28.41 -7.14
CA ALA A 281 17.20 -28.41 -5.68
C ALA A 281 17.33 -27.01 -5.12
N ALA A 282 16.67 -26.73 -3.99
CA ALA A 282 16.78 -25.46 -3.28
C ALA A 282 17.00 -25.71 -1.78
N VAL A 283 17.85 -24.89 -1.19
CA VAL A 283 18.01 -24.80 0.26
C VAL A 283 17.31 -23.53 0.74
N ILE A 284 16.33 -23.69 1.61
CA ILE A 284 15.52 -22.57 2.14
C ILE A 284 15.87 -22.36 3.59
N THR A 285 16.15 -21.12 3.97
CA THR A 285 16.50 -20.70 5.33
C THR A 285 15.50 -19.67 5.86
N MET A 286 15.58 -19.36 7.15
CA MET A 286 14.69 -18.37 7.76
C MET A 286 15.12 -16.93 7.47
N THR A 287 16.41 -16.68 7.23
CA THR A 287 16.96 -15.35 7.01
C THR A 287 17.91 -15.29 5.81
N GLU A 288 18.10 -14.11 5.24
CA GLU A 288 19.04 -13.86 4.16
C GLU A 288 20.50 -14.08 4.61
N GLU A 289 20.79 -13.78 5.87
CA GLU A 289 22.11 -13.99 6.47
C GLU A 289 22.46 -15.49 6.52
N GLU A 290 21.54 -16.31 7.04
CA GLU A 290 21.68 -17.77 7.04
C GLU A 290 21.82 -18.33 5.61
N ALA A 291 21.03 -17.83 4.65
CA ALA A 291 21.14 -18.25 3.24
C ALA A 291 22.53 -17.94 2.67
N SER A 292 23.04 -16.73 2.95
CA SER A 292 24.37 -16.31 2.50
C SER A 292 25.49 -17.13 3.14
N ASP A 293 25.36 -17.46 4.42
CA ASP A 293 26.34 -18.26 5.14
C ASP A 293 26.36 -19.71 4.63
N ILE A 294 25.20 -20.34 4.52
CA ILE A 294 25.11 -21.70 3.95
C ILE A 294 25.60 -21.74 2.52
N CYS A 295 25.26 -20.74 1.69
CA CYS A 295 25.75 -20.68 0.31
C CYS A 295 27.28 -20.57 0.21
N ARG A 296 27.94 -19.92 1.18
CA ARG A 296 29.40 -19.85 1.23
C ARG A 296 30.04 -21.14 1.71
N LEU A 297 29.34 -21.90 2.54
CA LEU A 297 29.81 -23.15 3.13
C LEU A 297 29.56 -24.37 2.22
N LEU A 298 28.60 -24.31 1.31
CA LEU A 298 28.31 -25.33 0.31
C LEU A 298 29.22 -25.23 -0.90
#